data_29ebc7da93961d5512a86b97a81aae1a
#
_entry.id   29ebc7da93961d5512a86b97a81aae1a
#
_cell.length_a   1.000
_cell.length_b   1.000
_cell.length_c   1.000
_cell.angle_alpha   90.00
_cell.angle_beta   90.00
_cell.angle_gamma   90.00
#
_symmetry.space_group_name_H-M   'P 1'
#
loop_
_entity.id
_entity.type
_entity.pdbx_description
1 polymer ?
#
loop_
_entity_poly.entity_id
_entity_poly.type
_entity_poly.pdbx_seq_one_letter_code
_entity_poly.pdbx_strand_id
1 'polypeptide(L)'
;MQVISYFDSDRKPHWLEEIRRSDWRAGAFLSNLISKGSFVNSFGEKSKILLLTEGDELISFCTYTEKDNIQPTELTPWMGFVYTFPEHRGHRYIGKLFNEIERIAENDGFHAVYLSTNHVGLYEKYGCEFLTQMNDMDGKSSRIYIKRIY
;
A
#
# COMPACT_ATOMS: atom_id res chain seq x y z
N MET A 1 15.24 -4.98 10.79
CA MET A 1 14.05 -4.78 9.93
C MET A 1 13.95 -3.31 9.54
N GLN A 2 13.77 -3.03 8.24
CA GLN A 2 13.68 -1.65 7.78
C GLN A 2 12.64 -1.51 6.67
N VAL A 3 12.12 -0.29 6.49
CA VAL A 3 11.24 0.05 5.37
C VAL A 3 12.06 0.77 4.31
N ILE A 4 12.02 0.29 3.09
CA ILE A 4 12.70 0.90 1.95
C ILE A 4 11.68 1.22 0.85
N SER A 5 12.04 2.17 -0.02
CA SER A 5 11.24 2.46 -1.21
C SER A 5 11.79 1.69 -2.40
N TYR A 6 10.92 0.96 -3.10
CA TYR A 6 11.31 0.14 -4.25
C TYR A 6 12.07 0.97 -5.30
N PHE A 7 11.52 2.15 -5.66
CA PHE A 7 12.09 2.96 -6.73
C PHE A 7 13.46 3.57 -6.38
N ASP A 8 13.79 3.65 -5.09
CA ASP A 8 15.08 4.15 -4.62
C ASP A 8 16.11 3.04 -4.43
N SER A 9 15.71 1.78 -4.60
CA SER A 9 16.60 0.65 -4.41
C SER A 9 17.49 0.42 -5.63
N ASP A 10 18.72 0.00 -5.39
CA ASP A 10 19.64 -0.48 -6.43
C ASP A 10 19.49 -1.98 -6.68
N ARG A 11 18.56 -2.65 -5.98
CA ARG A 11 18.29 -4.08 -6.08
C ARG A 11 16.86 -4.36 -6.55
N LYS A 12 16.35 -3.55 -7.46
CA LYS A 12 14.98 -3.67 -7.96
C LYS A 12 14.64 -5.07 -8.49
N PRO A 13 15.47 -5.73 -9.30
CA PRO A 13 15.14 -7.09 -9.78
C PRO A 13 14.92 -8.08 -8.65
N HIS A 14 15.73 -8.02 -7.60
CA HIS A 14 15.58 -8.89 -6.44
C HIS A 14 14.23 -8.65 -5.74
N TRP A 15 13.88 -7.39 -5.47
CA TRP A 15 12.65 -7.07 -4.78
C TRP A 15 11.40 -7.36 -5.62
N LEU A 16 11.51 -7.21 -6.94
CA LEU A 16 10.41 -7.57 -7.83
C LEU A 16 10.12 -9.08 -7.77
N GLU A 17 11.17 -9.91 -7.74
CA GLU A 17 11.00 -11.35 -7.57
C GLU A 17 10.40 -11.69 -6.20
N GLU A 18 10.77 -10.96 -5.16
CA GLU A 18 10.19 -11.14 -3.83
C GLU A 18 8.69 -10.80 -3.83
N ILE A 19 8.28 -9.74 -4.51
CA ILE A 19 6.85 -9.39 -4.64
C ILE A 19 6.12 -10.49 -5.42
N ARG A 20 6.71 -11.01 -6.49
CA ARG A 20 6.12 -12.11 -7.29
C ARG A 20 5.92 -13.38 -6.46
N ARG A 21 6.74 -13.59 -5.45
CA ARG A 21 6.66 -14.75 -4.56
C ARG A 21 5.37 -14.72 -3.71
N SER A 22 4.68 -13.58 -3.62
CA SER A 22 3.42 -13.49 -2.90
C SER A 22 2.36 -14.33 -3.62
N ASP A 23 1.71 -15.22 -2.89
CA ASP A 23 0.60 -16.03 -3.41
C ASP A 23 -0.69 -15.21 -3.28
N TRP A 24 -0.80 -14.17 -4.11
CA TRP A 24 -1.85 -13.18 -4.01
C TRP A 24 -2.07 -12.54 -5.38
N ARG A 25 -3.34 -12.55 -5.83
CA ARG A 25 -3.69 -12.01 -7.15
C ARG A 25 -3.27 -10.55 -7.30
N ALA A 26 -3.52 -9.71 -6.29
CA ALA A 26 -3.16 -8.30 -6.36
C ALA A 26 -1.65 -8.11 -6.41
N GLY A 27 -0.88 -8.99 -5.75
CA GLY A 27 0.58 -8.97 -5.84
C GLY A 27 1.08 -9.30 -7.23
N ALA A 28 0.46 -10.26 -7.92
CA ALA A 28 0.77 -10.56 -9.32
C ALA A 28 0.45 -9.36 -10.22
N PHE A 29 -0.67 -8.71 -9.99
CA PHE A 29 -1.06 -7.50 -10.74
C PHE A 29 -0.04 -6.37 -10.51
N LEU A 30 0.35 -6.15 -9.27
CA LEU A 30 1.37 -5.15 -8.92
C LEU A 30 2.70 -5.43 -9.62
N SER A 31 3.17 -6.68 -9.58
CA SER A 31 4.44 -7.05 -10.23
C SER A 31 4.38 -6.83 -11.74
N ASN A 32 3.24 -7.08 -12.37
CA ASN A 32 3.06 -6.82 -13.80
C ASN A 32 3.13 -5.33 -14.11
N LEU A 33 2.51 -4.48 -13.28
CA LEU A 33 2.58 -3.03 -13.46
C LEU A 33 4.02 -2.53 -13.34
N ILE A 34 4.77 -3.06 -12.38
CA ILE A 34 6.18 -2.71 -12.19
C ILE A 34 6.99 -3.14 -13.42
N SER A 35 6.84 -4.40 -13.86
CA SER A 35 7.58 -4.93 -15.01
C SER A 35 7.35 -4.15 -16.28
N LYS A 36 6.13 -3.68 -16.49
CA LYS A 36 5.75 -2.92 -17.69
C LYS A 36 6.10 -1.44 -17.59
N GLY A 37 6.56 -0.97 -16.45
CA GLY A 37 6.80 0.45 -16.22
C GLY A 37 5.54 1.28 -16.15
N SER A 38 4.40 0.67 -15.81
CA SER A 38 3.09 1.31 -15.84
C SER A 38 2.58 1.78 -14.49
N PHE A 39 3.31 1.48 -13.41
CA PHE A 39 2.84 1.75 -12.06
C PHE A 39 2.60 3.26 -11.83
N VAL A 40 3.58 4.09 -12.14
CA VAL A 40 3.49 5.53 -11.91
C VAL A 40 2.40 6.15 -12.78
N ASN A 41 2.29 5.73 -14.04
CA ASN A 41 1.22 6.21 -14.92
C ASN A 41 -0.17 5.84 -14.41
N SER A 42 -0.30 4.68 -13.78
CA SER A 42 -1.59 4.21 -13.27
C SER A 42 -1.99 4.88 -11.95
N PHE A 43 -1.02 5.19 -11.09
CA PHE A 43 -1.30 5.61 -9.71
C PHE A 43 -0.81 7.00 -9.34
N GLY A 44 -0.05 7.67 -10.22
CA GLY A 44 0.42 9.03 -10.02
C GLY A 44 1.94 9.12 -9.88
N GLU A 45 2.50 10.29 -10.21
CA GLU A 45 3.94 10.50 -10.28
C GLU A 45 4.65 10.41 -8.93
N LYS A 46 3.97 10.77 -7.84
CA LYS A 46 4.54 10.72 -6.50
C LYS A 46 4.32 9.38 -5.81
N SER A 47 3.79 8.39 -6.53
CA SER A 47 3.46 7.10 -5.97
C SER A 47 4.72 6.32 -5.62
N LYS A 48 4.63 5.54 -4.53
CA LYS A 48 5.73 4.76 -3.98
C LYS A 48 5.28 3.34 -3.69
N ILE A 49 6.24 2.42 -3.71
CA ILE A 49 6.06 1.05 -3.27
C ILE A 49 6.99 0.88 -2.07
N LEU A 50 6.42 0.57 -0.91
CA LEU A 50 7.16 0.46 0.34
C LEU A 50 7.33 -1.00 0.69
N LEU A 51 8.56 -1.36 1.05
CA LEU A 51 8.97 -2.73 1.34
C LEU A 51 9.50 -2.79 2.77
N LEU A 52 8.90 -3.65 3.59
CA LEU A 52 9.46 -3.98 4.89
C LEU A 52 10.35 -5.20 4.72
N THR A 53 11.63 -5.03 5.00
CA THR A 53 12.66 -6.04 4.72
C THR A 53 13.44 -6.42 5.96
N GLU A 54 13.93 -7.67 5.97
CA GLU A 54 14.90 -8.15 6.92
C GLU A 54 16.00 -8.84 6.11
N GLY A 55 17.15 -8.20 5.99
CA GLY A 55 18.20 -8.67 5.08
C GLY A 55 17.69 -8.72 3.64
N ASP A 56 17.79 -9.88 3.02
CA ASP A 56 17.34 -10.11 1.64
C ASP A 56 15.88 -10.55 1.54
N GLU A 57 15.20 -10.67 2.66
CA GLU A 57 13.83 -11.18 2.71
C GLU A 57 12.83 -10.05 2.76
N LEU A 58 11.80 -10.14 1.92
CA LEU A 58 10.65 -9.25 1.96
C LEU A 58 9.64 -9.80 2.97
N ILE A 59 9.31 -9.00 3.97
CA ILE A 59 8.39 -9.38 5.05
C ILE A 59 6.97 -8.95 4.72
N SER A 60 6.82 -7.70 4.27
CA SER A 60 5.52 -7.10 3.99
C SER A 60 5.72 -5.95 3.02
N PHE A 61 4.67 -5.59 2.28
CA PHE A 61 4.75 -4.45 1.37
C PHE A 61 3.40 -3.74 1.27
N CYS A 62 3.44 -2.54 0.75
CA CYS A 62 2.25 -1.77 0.42
C CYS A 62 2.62 -0.70 -0.61
N THR A 63 1.63 0.03 -1.06
CA THR A 63 1.84 1.20 -1.92
C THR A 63 1.33 2.46 -1.24
N TYR A 64 1.90 3.57 -1.62
CA TYR A 64 1.45 4.92 -1.31
C TYR A 64 1.21 5.61 -2.64
N THR A 65 -0.05 5.98 -2.92
CA THR A 65 -0.43 6.41 -4.26
C THR A 65 -1.33 7.63 -4.23
N GLU A 66 -1.34 8.38 -5.32
CA GLU A 66 -2.28 9.49 -5.52
C GLU A 66 -3.68 8.96 -5.81
N LYS A 67 -3.77 7.84 -6.52
CA LYS A 67 -5.02 7.19 -6.94
C LYS A 67 -5.02 5.73 -6.51
N ASP A 68 -6.22 5.18 -6.35
CA ASP A 68 -6.39 3.76 -6.07
C ASP A 68 -7.54 3.24 -6.95
N ASN A 69 -8.14 2.12 -6.58
CA ASN A 69 -9.23 1.52 -7.37
C ASN A 69 -10.57 2.27 -7.23
N ILE A 70 -10.63 3.31 -6.43
CA ILE A 70 -11.81 4.18 -6.30
C ILE A 70 -11.62 5.38 -7.21
N GLN A 71 -12.40 5.44 -8.29
CA GLN A 71 -12.32 6.52 -9.27
C GLN A 71 -13.71 6.80 -9.83
N PRO A 72 -14.08 8.07 -10.09
CA PRO A 72 -13.35 9.29 -9.70
C PRO A 72 -13.56 9.64 -8.22
N THR A 73 -12.58 10.27 -7.61
CA THR A 73 -12.69 10.81 -6.25
C THR A 73 -11.63 11.88 -6.03
N GLU A 74 -11.89 12.78 -5.09
CA GLU A 74 -10.91 13.77 -4.66
C GLU A 74 -10.09 13.27 -3.46
N LEU A 75 -10.45 12.12 -2.89
CA LEU A 75 -9.70 11.56 -1.77
C LEU A 75 -8.31 11.15 -2.22
N THR A 76 -7.31 11.59 -1.49
CA THR A 76 -5.90 11.29 -1.74
C THR A 76 -5.08 11.66 -0.51
N PRO A 77 -3.94 11.03 -0.19
CA PRO A 77 -3.35 9.87 -0.87
C PRO A 77 -3.93 8.56 -0.35
N TRP A 78 -3.55 7.47 -0.99
CA TRP A 78 -4.05 6.12 -0.68
C TRP A 78 -2.92 5.19 -0.25
N MET A 79 -3.22 4.31 0.69
CA MET A 79 -2.42 3.13 1.00
C MET A 79 -3.11 1.94 0.37
N GLY A 80 -2.38 1.18 -0.43
CA GLY A 80 -2.95 0.04 -1.14
C GLY A 80 -1.99 -1.13 -1.22
N PHE A 81 -2.43 -2.23 -1.84
CA PHE A 81 -1.64 -3.44 -2.02
C PHE A 81 -0.94 -3.90 -0.74
N VAL A 82 -1.65 -3.87 0.39
CA VAL A 82 -1.09 -4.23 1.69
C VAL A 82 -1.02 -5.75 1.80
N TYR A 83 0.18 -6.29 1.98
CA TYR A 83 0.39 -7.73 2.06
C TYR A 83 1.52 -8.04 3.04
N THR A 84 1.30 -9.05 3.87
CA THR A 84 2.33 -9.63 4.73
C THR A 84 2.44 -11.11 4.38
N PHE A 85 3.67 -11.59 4.14
CA PHE A 85 3.87 -12.99 3.83
C PHE A 85 3.37 -13.86 5.00
N PRO A 86 2.76 -15.03 4.70
CA PRO A 86 2.09 -15.83 5.73
C PRO A 86 2.95 -16.15 6.94
N GLU A 87 4.23 -16.47 6.75
CA GLU A 87 5.16 -16.82 7.82
C GLU A 87 5.48 -15.65 8.77
N HIS A 88 5.09 -14.43 8.38
CA HIS A 88 5.35 -13.22 9.17
C HIS A 88 4.09 -12.58 9.72
N ARG A 89 2.94 -13.20 9.55
CA ARG A 89 1.66 -12.67 10.05
C ARG A 89 1.55 -12.81 11.56
N GLY A 90 0.69 -11.98 12.17
CA GLY A 90 0.44 -12.03 13.60
C GLY A 90 1.37 -11.19 14.47
N HIS A 91 2.26 -10.41 13.85
CA HIS A 91 3.23 -9.56 14.56
C HIS A 91 2.96 -8.07 14.40
N ARG A 92 1.86 -7.70 13.73
CA ARG A 92 1.50 -6.30 13.45
C ARG A 92 2.58 -5.54 12.67
N TYR A 93 3.30 -6.23 11.80
CA TYR A 93 4.38 -5.61 11.03
C TYR A 93 3.90 -4.51 10.09
N ILE A 94 2.65 -4.54 9.64
CA ILE A 94 2.14 -3.46 8.79
C ILE A 94 2.09 -2.11 9.54
N GLY A 95 2.17 -2.11 10.87
CA GLY A 95 2.34 -0.88 11.65
C GLY A 95 3.58 -0.11 11.28
N LYS A 96 4.66 -0.82 10.91
CA LYS A 96 5.89 -0.18 10.44
C LYS A 96 5.69 0.50 9.09
N LEU A 97 4.88 -0.10 8.22
CA LEU A 97 4.51 0.51 6.95
C LEU A 97 3.61 1.74 7.17
N PHE A 98 2.66 1.66 8.10
CA PHE A 98 1.83 2.83 8.46
C PHE A 98 2.67 3.99 8.95
N ASN A 99 3.67 3.74 9.79
CA ASN A 99 4.54 4.80 10.30
C ASN A 99 5.24 5.52 9.14
N GLU A 100 5.73 4.77 8.17
CA GLU A 100 6.39 5.37 7.00
C GLU A 100 5.40 6.10 6.10
N ILE A 101 4.22 5.54 5.88
CA ILE A 101 3.14 6.17 5.11
C ILE A 101 2.78 7.53 5.73
N GLU A 102 2.61 7.56 7.05
CA GLU A 102 2.27 8.80 7.76
C GLU A 102 3.37 9.85 7.60
N ARG A 103 4.62 9.43 7.71
CA ARG A 103 5.76 10.33 7.54
C ARG A 103 5.79 10.94 6.14
N ILE A 104 5.59 10.10 5.11
CA ILE A 104 5.58 10.56 3.72
C ILE A 104 4.40 11.50 3.45
N ALA A 105 3.21 11.13 3.91
CA ALA A 105 2.00 11.92 3.70
C ALA A 105 2.12 13.28 4.40
N GLU A 106 2.64 13.31 5.62
CA GLU A 106 2.88 14.55 6.35
C GLU A 106 3.87 15.45 5.60
N ASN A 107 4.96 14.88 5.10
CA ASN A 107 5.93 15.64 4.29
C ASN A 107 5.32 16.17 3.00
N ASP A 108 4.35 15.47 2.43
CA ASP A 108 3.63 15.91 1.24
C ASP A 108 2.52 16.94 1.54
N GLY A 109 2.30 17.25 2.82
CA GLY A 109 1.31 18.25 3.23
C GLY A 109 -0.08 17.70 3.45
N PHE A 110 -0.25 16.38 3.53
CA PHE A 110 -1.54 15.76 3.77
C PHE A 110 -1.81 15.53 5.26
N HIS A 111 -3.10 15.52 5.62
CA HIS A 111 -3.55 15.32 7.00
C HIS A 111 -4.24 13.98 7.21
N ALA A 112 -4.32 13.17 6.18
CA ALA A 112 -4.96 11.85 6.25
C ALA A 112 -4.50 10.98 5.09
N VAL A 113 -4.65 9.67 5.26
CA VAL A 113 -4.42 8.65 4.23
C VAL A 113 -5.67 7.79 4.16
N TYR A 114 -6.03 7.32 2.97
CA TYR A 114 -7.23 6.54 2.73
C TYR A 114 -6.90 5.11 2.32
N LEU A 115 -7.78 4.18 2.68
CA LEU A 115 -7.68 2.78 2.27
C LEU A 115 -9.04 2.32 1.74
N SER A 116 -9.00 1.53 0.68
CA SER A 116 -10.16 0.82 0.14
C SER A 116 -9.99 -0.66 0.46
N THR A 117 -10.87 -1.21 1.30
CA THR A 117 -10.77 -2.60 1.73
C THR A 117 -12.11 -3.08 2.27
N ASN A 118 -12.38 -4.38 2.15
CA ASN A 118 -13.55 -5.01 2.76
C ASN A 118 -13.23 -5.72 4.07
N HIS A 119 -11.99 -5.66 4.54
CA HIS A 119 -11.64 -6.18 5.86
C HIS A 119 -12.27 -5.32 6.96
N VAL A 120 -12.85 -5.97 7.95
CA VAL A 120 -13.43 -5.31 9.12
C VAL A 120 -12.64 -5.74 10.36
N GLY A 121 -12.23 -4.77 11.19
CA GLY A 121 -11.48 -5.04 12.42
C GLY A 121 -9.96 -5.07 12.25
N LEU A 122 -9.46 -5.19 11.03
CA LEU A 122 -8.02 -5.25 10.79
C LEU A 122 -7.37 -3.88 10.92
N TYR A 123 -7.83 -2.93 10.11
CA TYR A 123 -7.19 -1.61 10.04
C TYR A 123 -7.56 -0.72 11.22
N GLU A 124 -8.66 -0.99 11.90
CA GLU A 124 -9.02 -0.30 13.13
C GLU A 124 -7.94 -0.46 14.20
N LYS A 125 -7.21 -1.59 14.19
CA LYS A 125 -6.10 -1.84 15.12
C LYS A 125 -4.95 -0.85 14.93
N TYR A 126 -4.88 -0.21 13.77
CA TYR A 126 -3.83 0.76 13.43
C TYR A 126 -4.33 2.20 13.47
N GLY A 127 -5.53 2.43 14.04
CA GLY A 127 -6.10 3.75 14.18
C GLY A 127 -6.87 4.25 12.97
N CYS A 128 -7.20 3.35 12.04
CA CYS A 128 -8.06 3.70 10.90
C CYS A 128 -9.53 3.68 11.33
N GLU A 129 -10.29 4.61 10.78
CA GLU A 129 -11.73 4.73 11.05
C GLU A 129 -12.51 4.50 9.75
N PHE A 130 -13.67 3.83 9.86
CA PHE A 130 -14.57 3.71 8.73
C PHE A 130 -15.10 5.10 8.34
N LEU A 131 -14.96 5.45 7.06
CA LEU A 131 -15.40 6.74 6.54
C LEU A 131 -16.72 6.61 5.78
N THR A 132 -16.76 5.76 4.78
CA THR A 132 -17.92 5.60 3.91
C THR A 132 -17.80 4.34 3.07
N GLN A 133 -18.80 4.08 2.24
CA GLN A 133 -18.72 3.09 1.18
C GLN A 133 -18.72 3.79 -0.17
N MET A 134 -17.91 3.30 -1.10
CA MET A 134 -17.84 3.81 -2.48
C MET A 134 -17.68 2.62 -3.41
N ASN A 135 -18.09 2.80 -4.67
CA ASN A 135 -17.87 1.77 -5.67
C ASN A 135 -16.46 1.88 -6.24
N ASP A 136 -15.83 0.72 -6.47
CA ASP A 136 -14.55 0.67 -7.16
C ASP A 136 -14.77 0.78 -8.68
N MET A 137 -13.66 0.72 -9.43
CA MET A 137 -13.71 0.86 -10.89
C MET A 137 -14.46 -0.28 -11.58
N ASP A 138 -14.64 -1.40 -10.90
CA ASP A 138 -15.42 -2.56 -11.41
C ASP A 138 -16.88 -2.49 -10.99
N GLY A 139 -17.29 -1.42 -10.31
CA GLY A 139 -18.66 -1.23 -9.84
C GLY A 139 -18.98 -1.98 -8.55
N LYS A 140 -17.99 -2.55 -7.89
CA LYS A 140 -18.19 -3.27 -6.62
C LYS A 140 -18.07 -2.31 -5.45
N SER A 141 -18.92 -2.51 -4.45
CA SER A 141 -18.88 -1.71 -3.23
C SER A 141 -17.63 -2.04 -2.41
N SER A 142 -16.95 -1.00 -1.94
CA SER A 142 -15.80 -1.13 -1.06
C SER A 142 -15.95 -0.21 0.14
N ARG A 143 -15.45 -0.65 1.29
CA ARG A 143 -15.39 0.16 2.49
C ARG A 143 -14.16 1.07 2.39
N ILE A 144 -14.35 2.35 2.69
CA ILE A 144 -13.28 3.33 2.69
C ILE A 144 -12.95 3.68 4.13
N TYR A 145 -11.68 3.54 4.48
CA TYR A 145 -11.15 3.90 5.79
C TYR A 145 -10.28 5.13 5.68
N ILE A 146 -10.20 5.88 6.76
CA ILE A 146 -9.34 7.05 6.89
C ILE A 146 -8.38 6.86 8.06
N LYS A 147 -7.12 7.18 7.85
CA LYS A 147 -6.10 7.27 8.88
C LYS A 147 -5.70 8.73 9.00
N ARG A 148 -6.08 9.38 10.08
CA ARG A 148 -5.77 10.80 10.29
C ARG A 148 -4.34 10.95 10.80
N ILE A 149 -3.68 12.01 10.34
CA ILE A 149 -2.30 12.35 10.72
C ILE A 149 -2.38 13.61 11.60
N TYR A 150 -1.84 13.49 12.81
CA TYR A 150 -1.85 14.59 13.79
C TYR A 150 -0.49 15.21 13.95
#